data_7f58eb90357dfa6c660dab5df8f95566
#
_entry.id   7f58eb90357dfa6c660dab5df8f95566
#
_cell.length_a   1.000
_cell.length_b   1.000
_cell.length_c   1.000
_cell.angle_alpha   90.00
_cell.angle_beta   90.00
_cell.angle_gamma   90.00
#
_symmetry.space_group_name_H-M   'P 1'
#
loop_
_entity.id
_entity.type
_entity.pdbx_description
1 polymer ?
#
loop_
_entity_poly.entity_id
_entity_poly.type
_entity_poly.pdbx_seq_one_letter_code
_entity_poly.pdbx_strand_id
1 'polypeptide(L)'
;LALKQHKQSIFLYPLRALISDQAFHLREVVSRFGITVEVLMGATPQEERARILAGLERGSVDIILTTPEYLACHVNELAKKGSFGFVTIDEAHHVGLAREDFRVAYKHICDCLHALGDPQVLAVTATANDAIAKGLIDLLPLDVYVADEWIRTNLHIDDKRNIRKRDLYLASIVASGEKTIVYVNSRMETIMLTKRLRELVPHLAWRIGFYNAGLTRAERNRIEELFRNDELSVLIATSAFGEGVDLPHIRHVVLYHMPFSEVEFNQMSGRAGRDGEDAFIHLL
;
A
#
# COMPACT_ATOMS: atom_id res chain seq x y z
N LEU A 1 18.64 11.51 -12.65
CA LEU A 1 19.75 12.35 -12.15
C LEU A 1 20.79 11.50 -11.44
N ALA A 2 20.44 10.71 -10.41
CA ALA A 2 21.36 9.87 -9.65
C ALA A 2 22.20 8.93 -10.56
N LEU A 3 21.56 8.23 -11.49
CA LEU A 3 22.24 7.33 -12.44
C LEU A 3 23.21 8.06 -13.38
N LYS A 4 22.90 9.29 -13.80
CA LYS A 4 23.85 10.12 -14.59
C LYS A 4 25.09 10.53 -13.79
N GLN A 5 25.00 10.50 -12.45
CA GLN A 5 26.11 10.80 -11.55
C GLN A 5 26.80 9.52 -11.04
N HIS A 6 26.47 8.35 -11.60
CA HIS A 6 26.93 7.03 -11.12
C HIS A 6 26.61 6.78 -9.64
N LYS A 7 25.48 7.32 -9.14
CA LYS A 7 24.98 7.11 -7.81
C LYS A 7 23.79 6.18 -7.81
N GLN A 8 23.66 5.40 -6.76
CA GLN A 8 22.59 4.44 -6.55
C GLN A 8 21.34 5.09 -5.97
N SER A 9 20.24 4.36 -6.00
CA SER A 9 18.95 4.81 -5.48
C SER A 9 18.35 3.81 -4.50
N ILE A 10 17.63 4.29 -3.49
CA ILE A 10 16.84 3.46 -2.56
C ILE A 10 15.37 3.81 -2.70
N PHE A 11 14.51 2.78 -2.83
CA PHE A 11 13.07 2.93 -2.84
C PHE A 11 12.50 2.25 -1.60
N LEU A 12 11.87 3.05 -0.75
CA LEU A 12 11.29 2.62 0.53
C LEU A 12 9.81 2.39 0.37
N TYR A 13 9.38 1.17 0.65
CA TYR A 13 7.98 0.78 0.66
C TYR A 13 7.57 0.26 2.03
N PRO A 14 6.37 0.61 2.53
CA PRO A 14 5.94 0.21 3.87
C PRO A 14 5.68 -1.29 4.01
N LEU A 15 5.40 -1.99 2.90
CA LEU A 15 4.99 -3.39 2.90
C LEU A 15 5.88 -4.27 2.04
N ARG A 16 6.27 -5.42 2.62
CA ARG A 16 7.07 -6.44 1.92
C ARG A 16 6.38 -7.01 0.66
N ALA A 17 5.06 -7.15 0.70
CA ALA A 17 4.29 -7.64 -0.45
C ALA A 17 4.39 -6.66 -1.63
N LEU A 18 4.25 -5.37 -1.36
CA LEU A 18 4.37 -4.31 -2.35
C LEU A 18 5.77 -4.26 -3.00
N ILE A 19 6.83 -4.49 -2.22
CA ILE A 19 8.21 -4.48 -2.73
C ILE A 19 8.40 -5.51 -3.86
N SER A 20 7.87 -6.72 -3.68
CA SER A 20 8.04 -7.79 -4.70
C SER A 20 7.33 -7.45 -6.01
N ASP A 21 6.13 -6.88 -5.92
CA ASP A 21 5.33 -6.44 -7.07
C ASP A 21 6.01 -5.24 -7.77
N GLN A 22 6.38 -4.22 -7.02
CA GLN A 22 7.06 -3.04 -7.53
C GLN A 22 8.43 -3.38 -8.14
N ALA A 23 9.18 -4.31 -7.54
CA ALA A 23 10.45 -4.76 -8.09
C ALA A 23 10.26 -5.45 -9.45
N PHE A 24 9.20 -6.25 -9.61
CA PHE A 24 8.88 -6.88 -10.88
C PHE A 24 8.60 -5.83 -11.96
N HIS A 25 7.66 -4.91 -11.70
CA HIS A 25 7.29 -3.87 -12.66
C HIS A 25 8.46 -2.92 -12.97
N LEU A 26 9.22 -2.54 -11.94
CA LEU A 26 10.36 -1.66 -12.15
C LEU A 26 11.43 -2.32 -13.02
N ARG A 27 11.71 -3.61 -12.79
CA ARG A 27 12.65 -4.39 -13.64
C ARG A 27 12.21 -4.42 -15.10
N GLU A 28 10.93 -4.64 -15.38
CA GLU A 28 10.40 -4.63 -16.75
C GLU A 28 10.64 -3.28 -17.45
N VAL A 29 10.42 -2.18 -16.74
CA VAL A 29 10.58 -0.83 -17.29
C VAL A 29 12.04 -0.46 -17.49
N VAL A 30 12.92 -0.75 -16.51
CA VAL A 30 14.29 -0.21 -16.51
C VAL A 30 15.32 -1.17 -17.08
N SER A 31 15.04 -2.46 -17.24
CA SER A 31 15.98 -3.45 -17.78
C SER A 31 16.50 -3.09 -19.18
N ARG A 32 15.66 -2.51 -20.04
CA ARG A 32 16.03 -2.01 -21.37
C ARG A 32 17.09 -0.90 -21.34
N PHE A 33 17.31 -0.28 -20.18
CA PHE A 33 18.33 0.74 -19.99
C PHE A 33 19.58 0.21 -19.30
N GLY A 34 19.67 -1.11 -19.07
CA GLY A 34 20.78 -1.74 -18.36
C GLY A 34 20.82 -1.44 -16.86
N ILE A 35 19.70 -0.98 -16.28
CA ILE A 35 19.59 -0.64 -14.86
C ILE A 35 19.25 -1.88 -14.06
N THR A 36 20.02 -2.15 -13.02
CA THR A 36 19.87 -3.30 -12.14
C THR A 36 19.06 -2.95 -10.90
N VAL A 37 18.02 -3.75 -10.64
CA VAL A 37 17.09 -3.57 -9.50
C VAL A 37 17.16 -4.78 -8.59
N GLU A 38 17.49 -4.56 -7.32
CA GLU A 38 17.58 -5.60 -6.30
C GLU A 38 16.66 -5.32 -5.10
N VAL A 39 16.32 -6.37 -4.37
CA VAL A 39 15.46 -6.30 -3.19
C VAL A 39 16.24 -6.71 -1.96
N LEU A 40 16.28 -5.84 -0.95
CA LEU A 40 16.88 -6.12 0.35
C LEU A 40 15.82 -6.03 1.46
N MET A 41 15.56 -7.13 2.13
CA MET A 41 14.61 -7.23 3.25
C MET A 41 15.16 -8.15 4.33
N GLY A 42 14.55 -8.15 5.51
CA GLY A 42 14.93 -9.07 6.58
C GLY A 42 14.79 -10.56 6.24
N ALA A 43 14.02 -10.89 5.20
CA ALA A 43 13.85 -12.26 4.71
C ALA A 43 14.84 -12.63 3.58
N THR A 44 15.67 -11.69 3.09
CA THR A 44 16.66 -11.97 2.03
C THR A 44 17.72 -12.94 2.56
N PRO A 45 17.96 -14.08 1.88
CA PRO A 45 18.98 -15.03 2.27
C PRO A 45 20.37 -14.41 2.39
N GLN A 46 21.18 -14.92 3.31
CA GLN A 46 22.49 -14.34 3.60
C GLN A 46 23.42 -14.29 2.37
N GLU A 47 23.44 -15.34 1.55
CA GLU A 47 24.23 -15.39 0.32
C GLU A 47 23.80 -14.32 -0.69
N GLU A 48 22.49 -14.18 -0.88
CA GLU A 48 21.93 -13.18 -1.77
C GLU A 48 22.21 -11.77 -1.27
N ARG A 49 22.05 -11.53 0.05
CA ARG A 49 22.43 -10.27 0.67
C ARG A 49 23.88 -9.91 0.43
N ALA A 50 24.81 -10.87 0.64
CA ALA A 50 26.24 -10.66 0.39
C ALA A 50 26.52 -10.32 -1.09
N ARG A 51 25.85 -11.00 -2.03
CA ARG A 51 25.94 -10.72 -3.47
C ARG A 51 25.50 -9.30 -3.80
N ILE A 52 24.36 -8.86 -3.26
CA ILE A 52 23.80 -7.52 -3.50
C ILE A 52 24.73 -6.45 -2.92
N LEU A 53 25.21 -6.62 -1.68
CA LEU A 53 26.13 -5.67 -1.05
C LEU A 53 27.46 -5.56 -1.82
N ALA A 54 27.99 -6.67 -2.29
CA ALA A 54 29.17 -6.65 -3.17
C ALA A 54 28.86 -5.99 -4.53
N GLY A 55 27.64 -6.13 -5.03
CA GLY A 55 27.18 -5.46 -6.24
C GLY A 55 27.11 -3.93 -6.08
N LEU A 56 26.62 -3.45 -4.91
CA LEU A 56 26.63 -2.03 -4.57
C LEU A 56 28.05 -1.45 -4.56
N GLU A 57 28.97 -2.14 -3.91
CA GLU A 57 30.37 -1.70 -3.80
C GLU A 57 31.07 -1.61 -5.16
N ARG A 58 30.73 -2.50 -6.09
CA ARG A 58 31.23 -2.48 -7.46
C ARG A 58 30.47 -1.54 -8.41
N GLY A 59 29.35 -0.93 -7.94
CA GLY A 59 28.50 -0.11 -8.80
C GLY A 59 27.69 -0.90 -9.84
N SER A 60 27.49 -2.20 -9.64
CA SER A 60 26.69 -3.07 -10.52
C SER A 60 25.23 -3.26 -10.06
N VAL A 61 24.84 -2.65 -8.96
CA VAL A 61 23.46 -2.54 -8.49
C VAL A 61 23.10 -1.06 -8.46
N ASP A 62 22.08 -0.68 -9.19
CA ASP A 62 21.68 0.72 -9.36
C ASP A 62 20.55 1.12 -8.41
N ILE A 63 19.60 0.21 -8.19
CA ILE A 63 18.41 0.49 -7.39
C ILE A 63 18.19 -0.63 -6.36
N ILE A 64 17.94 -0.24 -5.12
CA ILE A 64 17.51 -1.14 -4.06
C ILE A 64 16.06 -0.80 -3.65
N LEU A 65 15.20 -1.81 -3.60
CA LEU A 65 13.91 -1.72 -2.93
C LEU A 65 14.01 -2.34 -1.55
N THR A 66 13.53 -1.62 -0.53
CA THR A 66 13.61 -2.09 0.85
C THR A 66 12.48 -1.51 1.71
N THR A 67 12.41 -1.93 2.98
CA THR A 67 11.49 -1.35 3.97
C THR A 67 12.22 -0.35 4.88
N PRO A 68 11.50 0.62 5.47
CA PRO A 68 12.07 1.54 6.45
C PRO A 68 12.74 0.83 7.63
N GLU A 69 12.16 -0.29 8.09
CA GLU A 69 12.71 -1.09 9.18
C GLU A 69 14.06 -1.72 8.80
N TYR A 70 14.17 -2.24 7.58
CA TYR A 70 15.44 -2.80 7.09
C TYR A 70 16.49 -1.70 6.95
N LEU A 71 16.13 -0.56 6.35
CA LEU A 71 17.02 0.58 6.23
C LEU A 71 17.53 1.04 7.59
N ALA A 72 16.65 1.26 8.57
CA ALA A 72 17.04 1.71 9.90
C ALA A 72 18.04 0.76 10.59
N CYS A 73 17.86 -0.56 10.39
CA CYS A 73 18.77 -1.56 10.96
C CYS A 73 20.13 -1.68 10.24
N HIS A 74 20.20 -1.32 8.95
CA HIS A 74 21.36 -1.62 8.09
C HIS A 74 21.96 -0.41 7.39
N VAL A 75 21.52 0.81 7.73
CA VAL A 75 21.95 2.04 7.03
C VAL A 75 23.47 2.22 7.02
N ASN A 76 24.15 1.94 8.13
CA ASN A 76 25.60 2.07 8.22
C ASN A 76 26.36 1.08 7.32
N GLU A 77 25.81 -0.10 7.09
CA GLU A 77 26.37 -1.09 6.18
C GLU A 77 26.15 -0.65 4.73
N LEU A 78 24.94 -0.19 4.40
CA LEU A 78 24.60 0.32 3.07
C LEU A 78 25.45 1.53 2.71
N ALA A 79 25.60 2.50 3.61
CA ALA A 79 26.43 3.69 3.40
C ALA A 79 27.91 3.39 3.17
N LYS A 80 28.43 2.29 3.74
CA LYS A 80 29.80 1.84 3.49
C LYS A 80 29.98 1.12 2.15
N LYS A 81 28.91 0.52 1.64
CA LYS A 81 28.94 -0.34 0.44
C LYS A 81 28.41 0.33 -0.81
N GLY A 82 27.66 1.41 -0.67
CA GLY A 82 27.07 2.12 -1.79
C GLY A 82 27.26 3.64 -1.73
N SER A 83 27.04 4.29 -2.87
CA SER A 83 26.99 5.75 -2.98
C SER A 83 25.58 6.15 -3.45
N PHE A 84 24.75 6.59 -2.49
CA PHE A 84 23.34 6.86 -2.77
C PHE A 84 23.13 8.34 -3.09
N GLY A 85 22.44 8.61 -4.20
CA GLY A 85 22.13 9.98 -4.63
C GLY A 85 20.64 10.29 -4.65
N PHE A 86 19.80 9.26 -4.45
CA PHE A 86 18.35 9.44 -4.51
C PHE A 86 17.64 8.43 -3.61
N VAL A 87 16.65 8.90 -2.86
CA VAL A 87 15.77 8.05 -2.01
C VAL A 87 14.32 8.41 -2.30
N THR A 88 13.52 7.39 -2.63
CA THR A 88 12.06 7.53 -2.71
C THR A 88 11.42 6.94 -1.46
N ILE A 89 10.49 7.67 -0.87
CA ILE A 89 9.71 7.25 0.30
C ILE A 89 8.24 7.16 -0.14
N ASP A 90 7.76 5.95 -0.32
CA ASP A 90 6.35 5.70 -0.61
C ASP A 90 5.53 5.70 0.69
N GLU A 91 4.24 6.05 0.58
CA GLU A 91 3.34 6.25 1.72
C GLU A 91 3.97 7.16 2.80
N ALA A 92 4.57 8.26 2.35
CA ALA A 92 5.35 9.17 3.18
C ALA A 92 4.55 9.78 4.34
N HIS A 93 3.21 9.74 4.31
CA HIS A 93 2.36 10.17 5.44
C HIS A 93 2.74 9.47 6.75
N HIS A 94 3.31 8.27 6.71
CA HIS A 94 3.83 7.60 7.90
C HIS A 94 4.98 8.36 8.58
N VAL A 95 5.77 9.14 7.84
CA VAL A 95 6.80 10.03 8.41
C VAL A 95 6.15 11.18 9.17
N GLY A 96 5.13 11.80 8.56
CA GLY A 96 4.37 12.91 9.17
C GLY A 96 3.59 12.49 10.42
N LEU A 97 3.14 11.22 10.48
CA LEU A 97 2.42 10.61 11.62
C LEU A 97 3.35 9.95 12.65
N ALA A 98 4.66 9.91 12.44
CA ALA A 98 5.63 9.20 13.29
C ALA A 98 5.71 9.72 14.74
N ARG A 99 5.02 10.82 15.07
CA ARG A 99 4.84 11.31 16.45
C ARG A 99 3.85 10.49 17.26
N GLU A 100 2.97 9.72 16.59
CA GLU A 100 1.95 8.86 17.20
C GLU A 100 2.37 7.40 17.03
N ASP A 101 3.23 6.86 17.83
CA ASP A 101 3.66 5.44 18.07
C ASP A 101 3.51 4.37 16.94
N PHE A 102 3.19 4.73 15.72
CA PHE A 102 2.69 3.80 14.67
C PHE A 102 3.75 3.35 13.67
N ARG A 103 4.90 3.20 13.79
CA ARG A 103 6.05 2.63 13.03
C ARG A 103 7.32 3.39 13.38
N VAL A 104 7.96 2.93 14.42
CA VAL A 104 9.20 3.51 14.97
C VAL A 104 10.29 3.73 13.90
N ALA A 105 10.35 2.89 12.87
CA ALA A 105 11.34 3.00 11.80
C ALA A 105 11.28 4.33 11.02
N TYR A 106 10.09 4.90 10.85
CA TYR A 106 9.94 6.19 10.17
C TYR A 106 10.45 7.38 10.98
N LYS A 107 10.54 7.25 12.33
CA LYS A 107 11.14 8.28 13.19
C LYS A 107 12.64 8.46 12.92
N HIS A 108 13.31 7.42 12.42
CA HIS A 108 14.75 7.41 12.17
C HIS A 108 15.09 7.67 10.69
N ILE A 109 14.10 8.03 9.85
CA ILE A 109 14.35 8.17 8.41
C ILE A 109 15.35 9.30 8.13
N CYS A 110 15.25 10.42 8.88
CA CYS A 110 16.17 11.55 8.71
C CYS A 110 17.61 11.16 9.09
N ASP A 111 17.79 10.43 10.19
CA ASP A 111 19.09 9.91 10.59
C ASP A 111 19.68 8.97 9.53
N CYS A 112 18.81 8.15 8.91
CA CYS A 112 19.21 7.27 7.80
C CYS A 112 19.63 8.07 6.57
N LEU A 113 18.90 9.14 6.21
CA LEU A 113 19.26 10.01 5.10
C LEU A 113 20.62 10.68 5.31
N HIS A 114 20.88 11.21 6.52
CA HIS A 114 22.17 11.75 6.88
C HIS A 114 23.30 10.71 6.79
N ALA A 115 23.07 9.50 7.31
CA ALA A 115 24.06 8.42 7.22
C ALA A 115 24.37 8.00 5.78
N LEU A 116 23.41 8.15 4.85
CA LEU A 116 23.59 7.88 3.42
C LEU A 116 24.27 9.03 2.65
N GLY A 117 24.59 10.16 3.31
CA GLY A 117 25.24 11.32 2.72
C GLY A 117 24.27 12.31 2.06
N ASP A 118 23.11 12.51 2.67
CA ASP A 118 22.08 13.47 2.26
C ASP A 118 21.65 13.34 0.78
N PRO A 119 21.14 12.18 0.38
CA PRO A 119 20.64 11.99 -0.97
C PRO A 119 19.42 12.88 -1.25
N GLN A 120 19.16 13.18 -2.51
CA GLN A 120 17.92 13.83 -2.90
C GLN A 120 16.70 12.95 -2.53
N VAL A 121 15.66 13.53 -1.96
CA VAL A 121 14.48 12.80 -1.47
C VAL A 121 13.26 13.11 -2.32
N LEU A 122 12.54 12.04 -2.70
CA LEU A 122 11.18 12.12 -3.22
C LEU A 122 10.24 11.43 -2.22
N ALA A 123 9.42 12.20 -1.55
CA ALA A 123 8.37 11.70 -0.66
C ALA A 123 7.02 11.70 -1.38
N VAL A 124 6.36 10.55 -1.46
CA VAL A 124 5.09 10.38 -2.18
C VAL A 124 4.03 9.85 -1.23
N THR A 125 2.86 10.45 -1.27
CA THR A 125 1.69 9.96 -0.54
C THR A 125 0.40 10.37 -1.25
N ALA A 126 -0.59 9.50 -1.26
CA ALA A 126 -1.93 9.79 -1.77
C ALA A 126 -2.87 10.38 -0.68
N THR A 127 -2.42 10.43 0.57
CA THR A 127 -3.28 10.73 1.73
C THR A 127 -2.66 11.78 2.65
N ALA A 128 -2.23 12.92 2.08
CA ALA A 128 -1.73 14.04 2.87
C ALA A 128 -2.84 15.08 3.09
N ASN A 129 -3.18 15.32 4.36
CA ASN A 129 -3.86 16.55 4.77
C ASN A 129 -2.81 17.59 5.18
N ASP A 130 -3.24 18.83 5.48
CA ASP A 130 -2.34 19.94 5.82
C ASP A 130 -1.39 19.62 6.99
N ALA A 131 -1.87 18.88 7.99
CA ALA A 131 -1.06 18.50 9.15
C ALA A 131 0.04 17.51 8.78
N ILE A 132 -0.27 16.52 7.94
CA ILE A 132 0.69 15.55 7.41
C ILE A 132 1.69 16.24 6.49
N ALA A 133 1.21 17.09 5.57
CA ALA A 133 2.06 17.84 4.66
C ALA A 133 3.06 18.71 5.42
N LYS A 134 2.60 19.45 6.44
CA LYS A 134 3.46 20.23 7.32
C LYS A 134 4.47 19.35 8.05
N GLY A 135 4.03 18.21 8.60
CA GLY A 135 4.93 17.26 9.27
C GLY A 135 6.02 16.71 8.34
N LEU A 136 5.70 16.47 7.07
CA LEU A 136 6.68 16.01 6.07
C LEU A 136 7.69 17.10 5.74
N ILE A 137 7.25 18.35 5.54
CA ILE A 137 8.12 19.50 5.25
C ILE A 137 9.04 19.80 6.45
N ASP A 138 8.53 19.68 7.67
CA ASP A 138 9.32 19.93 8.90
C ASP A 138 10.36 18.83 9.18
N LEU A 139 10.14 17.60 8.69
CA LEU A 139 10.97 16.45 9.03
C LEU A 139 11.93 16.04 7.89
N LEU A 140 11.54 16.21 6.63
CA LEU A 140 12.33 15.78 5.49
C LEU A 140 13.00 17.00 4.80
N PRO A 141 14.19 16.81 4.20
CA PRO A 141 14.87 17.86 3.43
C PRO A 141 14.18 18.07 2.08
N LEU A 142 12.98 18.65 2.09
CA LEU A 142 12.16 18.88 0.89
C LEU A 142 12.23 20.36 0.47
N ASP A 143 12.70 20.61 -0.75
CA ASP A 143 12.78 21.95 -1.34
C ASP A 143 11.48 22.35 -2.06
N VAL A 144 10.71 21.35 -2.52
CA VAL A 144 9.50 21.57 -3.33
C VAL A 144 8.37 20.69 -2.81
N TYR A 145 7.21 21.28 -2.64
CA TYR A 145 5.96 20.59 -2.34
C TYR A 145 4.99 20.77 -3.51
N VAL A 146 4.45 19.65 -3.99
CA VAL A 146 3.40 19.65 -5.03
C VAL A 146 2.21 18.88 -4.49
N ALA A 147 1.07 19.52 -4.39
CA ALA A 147 -0.20 18.89 -4.09
C ALA A 147 -1.09 18.97 -5.33
N ASP A 148 -1.68 17.84 -5.69
CA ASP A 148 -2.73 17.79 -6.70
C ASP A 148 -4.08 17.63 -5.97
N GLU A 149 -4.95 18.63 -6.13
CA GLU A 149 -6.30 18.63 -5.59
C GLU A 149 -7.28 17.89 -6.52
N TRP A 150 -6.83 16.83 -7.13
CA TRP A 150 -7.65 16.09 -8.07
C TRP A 150 -8.86 15.45 -7.40
N ILE A 151 -10.04 15.99 -7.67
CA ILE A 151 -11.31 15.47 -7.18
C ILE A 151 -11.75 14.34 -8.10
N ARG A 152 -11.94 13.16 -7.54
CA ARG A 152 -12.44 11.99 -8.25
C ARG A 152 -13.96 12.08 -8.41
N THR A 153 -14.40 12.69 -9.52
CA THR A 153 -15.82 12.93 -9.82
C THR A 153 -16.63 11.67 -10.07
N ASN A 154 -15.95 10.55 -10.33
CA ASN A 154 -16.55 9.23 -10.51
C ASN A 154 -16.87 8.48 -9.22
N LEU A 155 -16.57 9.07 -8.04
CA LEU A 155 -16.89 8.46 -6.75
C LEU A 155 -18.14 9.11 -6.14
N HIS A 156 -19.15 8.27 -5.88
CA HIS A 156 -20.41 8.69 -5.30
C HIS A 156 -20.55 8.18 -3.87
N ILE A 157 -20.71 9.08 -2.90
CA ILE A 157 -20.89 8.70 -1.49
C ILE A 157 -22.38 8.53 -1.19
N ASP A 158 -22.75 7.36 -0.71
CA ASP A 158 -24.10 7.01 -0.25
C ASP A 158 -24.11 6.80 1.26
N ASP A 159 -24.54 7.82 2.02
CA ASP A 159 -24.60 7.78 3.47
C ASP A 159 -25.89 7.09 3.96
N LYS A 160 -25.73 5.86 4.43
CA LYS A 160 -26.78 5.01 4.99
C LYS A 160 -26.56 4.67 6.48
N ARG A 161 -25.76 5.47 7.20
CA ARG A 161 -25.45 5.21 8.61
C ARG A 161 -26.68 5.06 9.52
N ASN A 162 -27.81 5.65 9.13
CA ASN A 162 -29.06 5.58 9.89
C ASN A 162 -29.99 4.42 9.47
N ILE A 163 -29.58 3.56 8.55
CA ILE A 163 -30.42 2.45 8.08
C ILE A 163 -30.58 1.38 9.16
N ARG A 164 -31.83 0.98 9.43
CA ARG A 164 -32.12 -0.01 10.50
C ARG A 164 -31.72 -1.45 10.14
N LYS A 165 -31.73 -1.81 8.85
CA LYS A 165 -31.50 -3.19 8.37
C LYS A 165 -30.23 -3.21 7.50
N ARG A 166 -29.06 -2.96 8.11
CA ARG A 166 -27.78 -2.85 7.43
C ARG A 166 -27.45 -4.07 6.57
N ASP A 167 -27.65 -5.29 7.11
CA ASP A 167 -27.34 -6.52 6.40
C ASP A 167 -28.20 -6.72 5.15
N LEU A 168 -29.48 -6.31 5.18
CA LEU A 168 -30.37 -6.42 4.02
C LEU A 168 -30.01 -5.39 2.94
N TYR A 169 -29.62 -4.18 3.35
CA TYR A 169 -29.11 -3.19 2.42
C TYR A 169 -27.81 -3.66 1.76
N LEU A 170 -26.86 -4.17 2.56
CA LEU A 170 -25.63 -4.75 2.05
C LEU A 170 -25.90 -5.93 1.10
N ALA A 171 -26.85 -6.81 1.45
CA ALA A 171 -27.27 -7.91 0.59
C ALA A 171 -27.84 -7.42 -0.76
N SER A 172 -28.55 -6.28 -0.78
CA SER A 172 -29.05 -5.70 -2.05
C SER A 172 -27.93 -5.19 -2.95
N ILE A 173 -26.85 -4.63 -2.38
CA ILE A 173 -25.65 -4.25 -3.13
C ILE A 173 -24.97 -5.49 -3.70
N VAL A 174 -24.71 -6.48 -2.85
CA VAL A 174 -24.05 -7.75 -3.22
C VAL A 174 -24.84 -8.51 -4.30
N ALA A 175 -26.16 -8.45 -4.26
CA ALA A 175 -27.03 -9.11 -5.23
C ALA A 175 -26.90 -8.58 -6.68
N SER A 176 -26.32 -7.38 -6.88
CA SER A 176 -25.98 -6.88 -8.22
C SER A 176 -24.91 -7.74 -8.91
N GLY A 177 -24.09 -8.45 -8.13
CA GLY A 177 -22.95 -9.23 -8.64
C GLY A 177 -21.74 -8.38 -9.00
N GLU A 178 -21.82 -7.06 -8.82
CA GLU A 178 -20.72 -6.15 -9.09
C GLU A 178 -19.58 -6.29 -8.07
N LYS A 179 -18.38 -5.96 -8.48
CA LYS A 179 -17.18 -6.11 -7.66
C LYS A 179 -17.24 -5.19 -6.44
N THR A 180 -17.33 -5.80 -5.26
CA THR A 180 -17.61 -5.12 -3.99
C THR A 180 -16.56 -5.46 -2.93
N ILE A 181 -16.05 -4.45 -2.25
CA ILE A 181 -15.26 -4.63 -1.02
C ILE A 181 -16.08 -4.12 0.17
N VAL A 182 -16.15 -4.91 1.23
CA VAL A 182 -16.81 -4.55 2.49
C VAL A 182 -15.76 -4.50 3.59
N TYR A 183 -15.50 -3.32 4.14
CA TYR A 183 -14.56 -3.15 5.24
C TYR A 183 -15.25 -3.28 6.59
N VAL A 184 -14.66 -4.12 7.46
CA VAL A 184 -15.10 -4.37 8.84
C VAL A 184 -13.92 -4.24 9.80
N ASN A 185 -14.22 -4.05 11.11
CA ASN A 185 -13.19 -3.72 12.09
C ASN A 185 -12.51 -4.93 12.74
N SER A 186 -13.03 -6.15 12.56
CA SER A 186 -12.46 -7.32 13.20
C SER A 186 -12.36 -8.55 12.31
N ARG A 187 -11.39 -9.43 12.60
CA ARG A 187 -11.22 -10.72 11.91
C ARG A 187 -12.45 -11.62 12.04
N MET A 188 -13.05 -11.65 13.22
CA MET A 188 -14.26 -12.44 13.47
C MET A 188 -15.43 -11.93 12.62
N GLU A 189 -15.57 -10.64 12.52
CA GLU A 189 -16.64 -10.01 11.75
C GLU A 189 -16.50 -10.31 10.24
N THR A 190 -15.28 -10.39 9.70
CA THR A 190 -15.10 -10.82 8.30
C THR A 190 -15.73 -12.19 8.05
N ILE A 191 -15.56 -13.13 8.98
CA ILE A 191 -16.09 -14.49 8.87
C ILE A 191 -17.61 -14.52 9.07
N MET A 192 -18.10 -13.84 10.10
CA MET A 192 -19.53 -13.82 10.44
C MET A 192 -20.37 -13.15 9.34
N LEU A 193 -19.92 -12.00 8.86
CA LEU A 193 -20.64 -11.27 7.82
C LEU A 193 -20.58 -12.02 6.48
N THR A 194 -19.48 -12.70 6.16
CA THR A 194 -19.39 -13.57 4.99
C THR A 194 -20.43 -14.70 5.04
N LYS A 195 -20.54 -15.41 6.18
CA LYS A 195 -21.57 -16.44 6.35
C LYS A 195 -22.97 -15.87 6.19
N ARG A 196 -23.23 -14.75 6.84
CA ARG A 196 -24.54 -14.08 6.79
C ARG A 196 -24.92 -13.65 5.37
N LEU A 197 -24.00 -13.07 4.61
CA LEU A 197 -24.25 -12.67 3.22
C LEU A 197 -24.46 -13.85 2.29
N ARG A 198 -23.74 -14.97 2.49
CA ARG A 198 -23.97 -16.21 1.73
C ARG A 198 -25.36 -16.80 1.96
N GLU A 199 -25.93 -16.64 3.17
CA GLU A 199 -27.31 -17.02 3.47
C GLU A 199 -28.34 -16.07 2.82
N LEU A 200 -28.07 -14.76 2.81
CA LEU A 200 -28.96 -13.74 2.26
C LEU A 200 -28.93 -13.69 0.71
N VAL A 201 -27.80 -14.04 0.10
CA VAL A 201 -27.59 -14.01 -1.35
C VAL A 201 -27.07 -15.38 -1.83
N PRO A 202 -27.86 -16.45 -1.75
CA PRO A 202 -27.40 -17.83 -1.96
C PRO A 202 -26.93 -18.10 -3.39
N HIS A 203 -27.45 -17.39 -4.40
CA HIS A 203 -27.06 -17.55 -5.80
C HIS A 203 -25.65 -17.01 -6.10
N LEU A 204 -25.07 -16.16 -5.23
CA LEU A 204 -23.70 -15.65 -5.32
C LEU A 204 -22.82 -16.16 -4.17
N ALA A 205 -23.29 -17.06 -3.32
CA ALA A 205 -22.59 -17.51 -2.12
C ALA A 205 -21.15 -17.97 -2.38
N TRP A 206 -20.89 -18.61 -3.50
CA TRP A 206 -19.57 -19.09 -3.91
C TRP A 206 -18.63 -17.96 -4.36
N ARG A 207 -19.15 -16.78 -4.71
CA ARG A 207 -18.41 -15.59 -5.12
C ARG A 207 -18.13 -14.62 -3.97
N ILE A 208 -18.54 -14.93 -2.73
CA ILE A 208 -18.36 -14.11 -1.54
C ILE A 208 -17.23 -14.70 -0.71
N GLY A 209 -16.15 -13.97 -0.54
CA GLY A 209 -14.98 -14.36 0.26
C GLY A 209 -14.71 -13.44 1.44
N PHE A 210 -13.73 -13.78 2.28
CA PHE A 210 -13.23 -12.89 3.31
C PHE A 210 -11.70 -12.83 3.31
N TYR A 211 -11.16 -11.71 3.83
CA TYR A 211 -9.73 -11.49 3.92
C TYR A 211 -9.38 -10.79 5.24
N ASN A 212 -8.42 -11.35 5.97
CA ASN A 212 -7.90 -10.72 7.17
C ASN A 212 -6.47 -11.19 7.47
N ALA A 213 -5.79 -10.51 8.40
CA ALA A 213 -4.40 -10.82 8.77
C ALA A 213 -4.22 -12.17 9.49
N GLY A 214 -5.30 -12.88 9.85
CA GLY A 214 -5.24 -14.24 10.41
C GLY A 214 -5.04 -15.33 9.38
N LEU A 215 -5.24 -15.04 8.09
CA LEU A 215 -4.98 -15.95 6.99
C LEU A 215 -3.47 -16.12 6.76
N THR A 216 -3.05 -17.30 6.35
CA THR A 216 -1.69 -17.55 5.89
C THR A 216 -1.37 -16.75 4.64
N ARG A 217 -0.09 -16.56 4.34
CA ARG A 217 0.33 -15.85 3.12
C ARG A 217 -0.21 -16.52 1.85
N ALA A 218 -0.20 -17.85 1.79
CA ALA A 218 -0.69 -18.61 0.65
C ALA A 218 -2.20 -18.40 0.44
N GLU A 219 -2.99 -18.44 1.53
CA GLU A 219 -4.43 -18.17 1.47
C GLU A 219 -4.72 -16.74 1.03
N ARG A 220 -4.00 -15.75 1.54
CA ARG A 220 -4.15 -14.35 1.14
C ARG A 220 -3.89 -14.17 -0.35
N ASN A 221 -2.76 -14.68 -0.84
CA ASN A 221 -2.41 -14.59 -2.27
C ASN A 221 -3.48 -15.25 -3.14
N ARG A 222 -3.99 -16.41 -2.75
CA ARG A 222 -5.06 -17.11 -3.49
C ARG A 222 -6.35 -16.29 -3.53
N ILE A 223 -6.76 -15.68 -2.41
CA ILE A 223 -7.98 -14.86 -2.36
C ILE A 223 -7.82 -13.60 -3.21
N GLU A 224 -6.66 -12.97 -3.17
CA GLU A 224 -6.34 -11.81 -4.01
C GLU A 224 -6.40 -12.16 -5.51
N GLU A 225 -5.87 -13.32 -5.89
CA GLU A 225 -5.92 -13.83 -7.27
C GLU A 225 -7.36 -14.12 -7.71
N LEU A 226 -8.15 -14.83 -6.90
CA LEU A 226 -9.56 -15.11 -7.17
C LEU A 226 -10.39 -13.82 -7.31
N PHE A 227 -10.11 -12.82 -6.49
CA PHE A 227 -10.79 -11.53 -6.55
C PHE A 227 -10.32 -10.69 -7.76
N ARG A 228 -9.03 -10.75 -8.11
CA ARG A 228 -8.48 -10.09 -9.31
C ARG A 228 -9.10 -10.66 -10.59
N ASN A 229 -9.22 -11.98 -10.67
CA ASN A 229 -9.74 -12.71 -11.83
C ASN A 229 -11.28 -12.79 -11.90
N ASP A 230 -11.99 -12.01 -11.06
CA ASP A 230 -13.46 -11.97 -11.01
C ASP A 230 -14.13 -13.30 -10.64
N GLU A 231 -13.38 -14.27 -10.10
CA GLU A 231 -13.94 -15.50 -9.53
C GLU A 231 -14.64 -15.23 -8.21
N LEU A 232 -14.10 -14.31 -7.39
CA LEU A 232 -14.82 -13.66 -6.30
C LEU A 232 -15.30 -12.28 -6.76
N SER A 233 -16.55 -11.95 -6.51
CA SER A 233 -17.09 -10.60 -6.75
C SER A 233 -17.24 -9.78 -5.47
N VAL A 234 -17.28 -10.43 -4.30
CA VAL A 234 -17.44 -9.76 -3.00
C VAL A 234 -16.37 -10.21 -2.04
N LEU A 235 -15.70 -9.25 -1.43
CA LEU A 235 -14.68 -9.50 -0.42
C LEU A 235 -14.96 -8.73 0.86
N ILE A 236 -15.17 -9.45 1.96
CA ILE A 236 -15.30 -8.87 3.29
C ILE A 236 -13.91 -8.84 3.94
N ALA A 237 -13.41 -7.65 4.26
CA ALA A 237 -12.02 -7.49 4.66
C ALA A 237 -11.85 -6.55 5.86
N THR A 238 -10.75 -6.70 6.59
CA THR A 238 -10.24 -5.65 7.47
C THR A 238 -9.38 -4.67 6.69
N SER A 239 -8.97 -3.56 7.30
CA SER A 239 -8.04 -2.57 6.72
C SER A 239 -6.73 -3.18 6.19
N ALA A 240 -6.37 -4.39 6.65
CA ALA A 240 -5.22 -5.14 6.15
C ALA A 240 -5.31 -5.53 4.66
N PHE A 241 -6.50 -5.43 4.04
CA PHE A 241 -6.68 -5.71 2.63
C PHE A 241 -6.48 -4.46 1.79
N GLY A 242 -5.67 -4.61 0.79
CA GLY A 242 -5.57 -3.63 -0.27
C GLY A 242 -4.36 -2.70 -0.18
N GLU A 243 -3.56 -2.69 0.89
CA GLU A 243 -2.29 -1.97 0.85
C GLU A 243 -1.40 -2.61 -0.25
N GLY A 244 -1.09 -1.80 -1.28
CA GLY A 244 -0.19 -2.22 -2.36
C GLY A 244 -0.78 -3.16 -3.42
N VAL A 245 -2.08 -3.44 -3.40
CA VAL A 245 -2.72 -4.26 -4.43
C VAL A 245 -3.51 -3.37 -5.38
N ASP A 246 -3.21 -3.44 -6.66
CA ASP A 246 -4.04 -2.82 -7.68
C ASP A 246 -5.14 -3.80 -8.11
N LEU A 247 -6.38 -3.39 -7.87
CA LEU A 247 -7.58 -4.18 -8.17
C LEU A 247 -8.50 -3.35 -9.05
N PRO A 248 -8.60 -3.67 -10.32
CA PRO A 248 -9.47 -2.95 -11.24
C PRO A 248 -10.95 -3.28 -10.99
N HIS A 249 -11.81 -2.43 -11.53
CA HIS A 249 -13.26 -2.65 -11.65
C HIS A 249 -14.04 -2.78 -10.34
N ILE A 250 -13.54 -2.22 -9.22
CA ILE A 250 -14.32 -2.17 -7.97
C ILE A 250 -15.41 -1.11 -8.12
N ARG A 251 -16.67 -1.55 -8.10
CA ARG A 251 -17.85 -0.67 -8.21
C ARG A 251 -18.37 -0.21 -6.86
N HIS A 252 -18.25 -1.04 -5.84
CA HIS A 252 -18.75 -0.73 -4.51
C HIS A 252 -17.69 -0.91 -3.44
N VAL A 253 -17.48 0.13 -2.63
CA VAL A 253 -16.77 0.04 -1.37
C VAL A 253 -17.77 0.32 -0.25
N VAL A 254 -17.92 -0.62 0.64
CA VAL A 254 -18.83 -0.51 1.79
C VAL A 254 -18.02 -0.38 3.07
N LEU A 255 -18.15 0.75 3.73
CA LEU A 255 -17.60 0.97 5.07
C LEU A 255 -18.67 0.54 6.08
N TYR A 256 -18.61 -0.72 6.52
CA TYR A 256 -19.58 -1.29 7.44
C TYR A 256 -19.49 -0.69 8.85
N HIS A 257 -18.33 -0.11 9.15
CA HIS A 257 -18.06 0.78 10.28
C HIS A 257 -17.28 2.00 9.80
N MET A 258 -17.46 3.12 10.48
CA MET A 258 -16.67 4.31 10.17
C MET A 258 -15.18 4.05 10.39
N PRO A 259 -14.31 4.48 9.48
CA PRO A 259 -12.85 4.43 9.65
C PRO A 259 -12.41 5.26 10.86
N PHE A 260 -11.29 4.91 11.45
CA PHE A 260 -10.73 5.61 12.61
C PHE A 260 -10.10 6.97 12.26
N SER A 261 -9.78 7.18 10.99
CA SER A 261 -9.17 8.42 10.51
C SER A 261 -9.57 8.75 9.07
N GLU A 262 -9.38 10.00 8.68
CA GLU A 262 -9.55 10.46 7.31
C GLU A 262 -8.59 9.73 6.35
N VAL A 263 -7.36 9.46 6.78
CA VAL A 263 -6.38 8.69 6.01
C VAL A 263 -6.92 7.30 5.70
N GLU A 264 -7.46 6.60 6.69
CA GLU A 264 -8.04 5.28 6.50
C GLU A 264 -9.28 5.33 5.59
N PHE A 265 -10.14 6.34 5.76
CA PHE A 265 -11.27 6.58 4.85
C PHE A 265 -10.81 6.73 3.40
N ASN A 266 -9.81 7.57 3.15
CA ASN A 266 -9.28 7.83 1.82
C ASN A 266 -8.59 6.59 1.22
N GLN A 267 -7.88 5.81 2.02
CA GLN A 267 -7.26 4.55 1.59
C GLN A 267 -8.28 3.49 1.20
N MET A 268 -9.35 3.33 2.00
CA MET A 268 -10.42 2.37 1.73
C MET A 268 -11.27 2.79 0.53
N SER A 269 -11.80 4.01 0.55
CA SER A 269 -12.65 4.55 -0.51
C SER A 269 -11.93 4.71 -1.84
N GLY A 270 -10.64 5.08 -1.80
CA GLY A 270 -9.78 5.25 -2.97
C GLY A 270 -9.55 3.97 -3.79
N ARG A 271 -10.05 2.81 -3.33
CA ARG A 271 -10.04 1.54 -4.07
C ARG A 271 -11.12 1.48 -5.15
N ALA A 272 -12.22 2.20 -4.95
CA ALA A 272 -13.33 2.22 -5.89
C ALA A 272 -12.98 2.99 -7.17
N GLY A 273 -13.47 2.51 -8.31
CA GLY A 273 -13.46 3.22 -9.59
C GLY A 273 -12.09 3.70 -10.08
N ARG A 274 -11.01 2.97 -9.85
CA ARG A 274 -9.66 3.34 -10.33
C ARG A 274 -9.53 3.36 -11.85
N ASP A 275 -10.42 2.69 -12.52
CA ASP A 275 -10.56 2.66 -13.98
C ASP A 275 -11.29 3.89 -14.56
N GLY A 276 -11.71 4.84 -13.71
CA GLY A 276 -12.41 6.05 -14.11
C GLY A 276 -13.92 5.91 -14.23
N GLU A 277 -14.45 4.68 -14.15
CA GLU A 277 -15.89 4.40 -14.19
C GLU A 277 -16.54 4.76 -12.84
N ASP A 278 -17.85 5.04 -12.88
CA ASP A 278 -18.61 5.37 -11.67
C ASP A 278 -18.53 4.27 -10.62
N ALA A 279 -18.30 4.67 -9.39
CA ALA A 279 -18.22 3.76 -8.25
C ALA A 279 -18.83 4.39 -6.98
N PHE A 280 -19.34 3.54 -6.11
CA PHE A 280 -20.13 3.96 -4.95
C PHE A 280 -19.44 3.59 -3.64
N ILE A 281 -19.43 4.56 -2.71
CA ILE A 281 -18.90 4.40 -1.37
C ILE A 281 -20.07 4.45 -0.41
N HIS A 282 -20.40 3.33 0.22
CA HIS A 282 -21.52 3.22 1.14
C HIS A 282 -21.04 3.31 2.59
N LEU A 283 -21.59 4.25 3.34
CA LEU A 283 -21.35 4.40 4.78
C LEU A 283 -22.50 3.72 5.54
N LEU A 284 -22.22 2.66 6.34
CA LEU A 284 -23.23 1.89 7.07
C LEU A 284 -23.06 2.00 8.59
#